data_fa60265cec47aeb923fac1b7cdc64967
#
_entry.id   fa60265cec47aeb923fac1b7cdc64967
#
_cell.length_a   1.000
_cell.length_b   1.000
_cell.length_c   1.000
_cell.angle_alpha   90.00
_cell.angle_beta   90.00
_cell.angle_gamma   90.00
#
_symmetry.space_group_name_H-M   'P 1'
#
loop_
_entity.id
_entity.type
_entity.pdbx_description
1 polymer ?
#
loop_
_entity_poly.entity_id
_entity_poly.type
_entity_poly.pdbx_seq_one_letter_code
_entity_poly.pdbx_strand_id
1 'polypeptide(L)'
;MTRLDGSMMAGAACGSDAPAIEVRDLRFAYPGAEAPVLDGLDWSVPQGAFALLVGGTGSGKSTLLSLLKPEISPTGECAGELRVLGENVADMDVRASAERVGYVFQDPENQIVCETVWHEMAFGLENLGMSRDEMRRRVAETSYFFGLEDWLHRDTDTLSGGRKQLLSLAAVLALRPRVLLLDEPTSQLDPVAEKSFLHALFRVNRELGCTVVVATHQPRPMLEYATCAYRIEGGRVCEVPDIASLGHREELFSGEAPGWGASRRAKNGVFSSAGGCRILPKMHAGSATTLAGSWFRYDRASGWVLRGLDAAFSAGAVHAVVGGNGCGKSTMLSVLAKTVKLQRGHMERGAASAALLPQNPKALLVAETVRDELMEWASTCGYDEAVARERAASLGLSGLDGRHPYDLSGGQRQLLALAKLLLIGPELLLLDEPTKGLDLASRRIIARALRDHAEAGGTVIMATHDLDFAEQVADDIAMMFDGEIACMEPPADFFADNVFYRA
;
A
#
# COMPACT_ATOMS: atom_id res chain seq x y z
N MET A 1 49.89 13.70 1.01
CA MET A 1 49.96 13.12 -0.34
C MET A 1 50.18 11.63 -0.18
N THR A 2 49.15 10.80 -0.20
CA THR A 2 49.24 9.36 -0.50
C THR A 2 47.79 8.93 -0.84
N ARG A 3 47.56 8.54 -2.07
CA ARG A 3 46.32 8.04 -2.60
C ARG A 3 45.99 6.72 -1.88
N LEU A 4 44.78 6.59 -1.32
CA LEU A 4 44.22 5.32 -0.92
C LEU A 4 43.48 4.75 -2.14
N ASP A 5 44.02 3.66 -2.65
CA ASP A 5 43.49 2.84 -3.74
C ASP A 5 42.12 2.25 -3.33
N GLY A 6 41.12 2.54 -4.12
CA GLY A 6 39.80 1.91 -4.09
C GLY A 6 39.83 0.54 -4.77
N SER A 7 40.18 -0.50 -4.01
CA SER A 7 40.10 -1.88 -4.50
C SER A 7 40.04 -2.83 -3.30
N MET A 8 38.90 -2.89 -2.62
CA MET A 8 38.58 -3.97 -1.68
C MET A 8 37.09 -3.97 -1.33
N MET A 9 36.23 -4.34 -2.24
CA MET A 9 34.87 -4.81 -1.98
C MET A 9 34.43 -5.80 -3.10
N ALA A 10 35.22 -6.85 -3.27
CA ALA A 10 34.78 -8.01 -4.04
C ALA A 10 35.19 -9.26 -3.24
N GLY A 11 34.20 -10.02 -2.79
CA GLY A 11 34.43 -11.38 -2.34
C GLY A 11 34.12 -11.71 -0.89
N ALA A 12 32.85 -11.71 -0.48
CA ALA A 12 32.37 -12.68 0.48
C ALA A 12 31.74 -13.83 -0.34
N ALA A 13 32.53 -14.82 -0.70
CA ALA A 13 32.06 -16.04 -1.35
C ALA A 13 31.13 -16.76 -0.40
N CYS A 14 29.88 -16.90 -0.85
CA CYS A 14 28.82 -17.67 -0.24
C CYS A 14 29.23 -19.16 -0.25
N GLY A 15 29.33 -19.76 0.90
CA GLY A 15 29.54 -21.21 1.06
C GLY A 15 28.18 -21.92 1.02
N SER A 16 27.98 -22.66 0.02
CA SER A 16 27.14 -23.81 -0.37
C SER A 16 26.43 -23.55 -1.69
N ASP A 17 26.68 -24.43 -2.67
CA ASP A 17 26.11 -24.34 -4.05
C ASP A 17 24.59 -24.55 -4.14
N ALA A 18 23.89 -24.81 -3.03
CA ALA A 18 22.46 -25.08 -3.03
C ALA A 18 21.64 -23.78 -2.80
N PRO A 19 20.58 -23.54 -3.61
CA PRO A 19 19.70 -22.40 -3.43
C PRO A 19 18.93 -22.47 -2.10
N ALA A 20 18.50 -21.31 -1.59
CA ALA A 20 17.59 -21.23 -0.43
C ALA A 20 16.18 -21.64 -0.82
N ILE A 21 15.75 -21.28 -2.01
CA ILE A 21 14.45 -21.64 -2.58
C ILE A 21 14.71 -22.21 -3.98
N GLU A 22 14.08 -23.33 -4.29
CA GLU A 22 14.09 -23.93 -5.62
C GLU A 22 12.67 -24.39 -5.97
N VAL A 23 12.18 -23.93 -7.11
CA VAL A 23 10.85 -24.25 -7.65
C VAL A 23 11.05 -24.78 -9.06
N ARG A 24 10.41 -25.92 -9.39
CA ARG A 24 10.50 -26.56 -10.70
C ARG A 24 9.13 -26.93 -11.25
N ASP A 25 8.83 -26.50 -12.47
CA ASP A 25 7.58 -26.75 -13.23
C ASP A 25 6.32 -26.57 -12.36
N LEU A 26 6.29 -25.51 -11.54
CA LEU A 26 5.20 -25.26 -10.61
C LEU A 26 3.96 -24.80 -11.37
N ARG A 27 2.85 -25.49 -11.13
CA ARG A 27 1.51 -25.12 -11.60
C ARG A 27 0.57 -25.06 -10.43
N PHE A 28 -0.22 -24.00 -10.38
CA PHE A 28 -1.22 -23.83 -9.34
C PHE A 28 -2.48 -23.17 -9.89
N ALA A 29 -3.65 -23.78 -9.59
CA ALA A 29 -4.95 -23.25 -9.91
C ALA A 29 -5.85 -23.25 -8.66
N TYR A 30 -6.56 -22.13 -8.44
CA TYR A 30 -7.60 -22.07 -7.40
C TYR A 30 -8.81 -22.89 -7.82
N PRO A 31 -9.61 -23.42 -6.86
CA PRO A 31 -10.83 -24.15 -7.18
C PRO A 31 -11.80 -23.32 -8.03
N GLY A 32 -12.22 -23.87 -9.16
CA GLY A 32 -13.15 -23.21 -10.07
C GLY A 32 -12.55 -22.10 -10.94
N ALA A 33 -11.23 -21.90 -10.92
CA ALA A 33 -10.57 -20.98 -11.84
C ALA A 33 -10.53 -21.55 -13.27
N GLU A 34 -10.76 -20.71 -14.27
CA GLU A 34 -10.69 -21.09 -15.70
C GLU A 34 -9.26 -21.33 -16.18
N ALA A 35 -8.28 -20.73 -15.52
CA ALA A 35 -6.86 -20.84 -15.84
C ALA A 35 -6.00 -20.88 -14.58
N PRO A 36 -4.83 -21.55 -14.63
CA PRO A 36 -3.89 -21.57 -13.51
C PRO A 36 -3.32 -20.15 -13.26
N VAL A 37 -3.07 -19.84 -12.00
CA VAL A 37 -2.41 -18.59 -11.58
C VAL A 37 -0.90 -18.69 -11.79
N LEU A 38 -0.33 -19.89 -11.60
CA LEU A 38 1.07 -20.23 -11.88
C LEU A 38 1.08 -21.36 -12.92
N ASP A 39 1.87 -21.23 -14.00
CA ASP A 39 1.85 -22.17 -15.12
C ASP A 39 3.27 -22.49 -15.63
N GLY A 40 3.83 -23.61 -15.14
CA GLY A 40 5.16 -24.07 -15.51
C GLY A 40 6.24 -23.11 -15.04
N LEU A 41 6.19 -22.71 -13.77
CA LEU A 41 7.08 -21.72 -13.17
C LEU A 41 8.33 -22.39 -12.63
N ASP A 42 9.49 -21.93 -13.09
CA ASP A 42 10.80 -22.26 -12.53
C ASP A 42 11.38 -21.05 -11.82
N TRP A 43 11.90 -21.24 -10.59
CA TRP A 43 12.48 -20.15 -9.81
C TRP A 43 13.54 -20.65 -8.86
N SER A 44 14.62 -19.87 -8.70
CA SER A 44 15.70 -20.19 -7.78
C SER A 44 16.19 -18.92 -7.08
N VAL A 45 16.34 -18.98 -5.75
CA VAL A 45 16.85 -17.88 -4.93
C VAL A 45 18.11 -18.33 -4.19
N PRO A 46 19.24 -17.64 -4.34
CA PRO A 46 20.48 -17.96 -3.63
C PRO A 46 20.35 -17.80 -2.11
N GLN A 47 21.11 -18.59 -1.33
CA GLN A 47 21.17 -18.39 0.12
C GLN A 47 21.81 -17.04 0.47
N GLY A 48 21.28 -16.39 1.51
CA GLY A 48 21.72 -15.07 1.96
C GLY A 48 21.36 -13.92 1.02
N ALA A 49 20.62 -14.17 -0.06
CA ALA A 49 20.16 -13.12 -0.95
C ALA A 49 19.11 -12.22 -0.28
N PHE A 50 19.10 -10.96 -0.69
CA PHE A 50 17.97 -10.05 -0.54
C PHE A 50 17.29 -9.97 -1.92
N ALA A 51 16.26 -10.77 -2.10
CA ALA A 51 15.60 -10.98 -3.38
C ALA A 51 14.29 -10.18 -3.47
N LEU A 52 14.09 -9.48 -4.57
CA LEU A 52 12.81 -8.84 -4.89
C LEU A 52 12.01 -9.70 -5.85
N LEU A 53 10.73 -9.93 -5.55
CA LEU A 53 9.76 -10.54 -6.46
C LEU A 53 8.75 -9.47 -6.88
N VAL A 54 8.92 -8.91 -8.08
CA VAL A 54 8.11 -7.80 -8.57
C VAL A 54 7.04 -8.28 -9.55
N GLY A 55 5.90 -7.60 -9.56
CA GLY A 55 4.78 -7.90 -10.48
C GLY A 55 3.53 -7.13 -10.12
N GLY A 56 2.59 -7.03 -11.05
CA GLY A 56 1.30 -6.37 -10.84
C GLY A 56 0.42 -7.09 -9.81
N THR A 57 -0.65 -6.44 -9.38
CA THR A 57 -1.67 -7.06 -8.51
C THR A 57 -2.32 -8.23 -9.25
N GLY A 58 -2.47 -9.38 -8.56
CA GLY A 58 -3.03 -10.59 -9.17
C GLY A 58 -2.05 -11.40 -10.02
N SER A 59 -0.77 -11.03 -10.11
CA SER A 59 0.24 -11.78 -10.89
C SER A 59 0.65 -13.13 -10.26
N GLY A 60 0.22 -13.43 -9.03
CA GLY A 60 0.54 -14.68 -8.34
C GLY A 60 1.65 -14.59 -7.30
N LYS A 61 2.18 -13.39 -6.96
CA LYS A 61 3.25 -13.20 -5.94
C LYS A 61 2.89 -13.84 -4.60
N SER A 62 1.78 -13.40 -4.02
CA SER A 62 1.31 -13.89 -2.71
C SER A 62 1.03 -15.39 -2.74
N THR A 63 0.46 -15.90 -3.85
CA THR A 63 0.22 -17.32 -4.05
C THR A 63 1.54 -18.10 -4.06
N LEU A 64 2.55 -17.64 -4.81
CA LEU A 64 3.87 -18.27 -4.86
C LEU A 64 4.54 -18.28 -3.48
N LEU A 65 4.54 -17.16 -2.76
CA LEU A 65 5.13 -17.11 -1.42
C LEU A 65 4.38 -18.00 -0.43
N SER A 66 3.04 -18.03 -0.46
CA SER A 66 2.23 -18.85 0.44
C SER A 66 2.42 -20.36 0.20
N LEU A 67 2.66 -20.79 -1.04
CA LEU A 67 2.96 -22.19 -1.37
C LEU A 67 4.29 -22.67 -0.77
N LEU A 68 5.23 -21.76 -0.44
CA LEU A 68 6.49 -22.10 0.22
C LEU A 68 6.35 -22.34 1.73
N LYS A 69 5.16 -22.10 2.30
CA LYS A 69 4.89 -22.29 3.72
C LYS A 69 3.63 -23.16 3.91
N PRO A 70 3.78 -24.43 4.30
CA PRO A 70 2.68 -25.40 4.35
C PRO A 70 1.46 -24.94 5.13
N GLU A 71 1.65 -24.21 6.23
CA GLU A 71 0.57 -23.79 7.15
C GLU A 71 -0.38 -22.75 6.54
N ILE A 72 0.08 -22.02 5.54
CA ILE A 72 -0.71 -20.97 4.85
C ILE A 72 -0.88 -21.25 3.37
N SER A 73 -0.50 -22.46 2.92
CA SER A 73 -0.66 -22.86 1.53
C SER A 73 -2.11 -22.80 1.10
N PRO A 74 -2.45 -22.11 0.00
CA PRO A 74 -3.83 -21.98 -0.45
C PRO A 74 -4.35 -23.33 -0.96
N THR A 75 -5.65 -23.55 -0.79
CA THR A 75 -6.33 -24.73 -1.34
C THR A 75 -6.44 -24.59 -2.85
N GLY A 76 -6.06 -25.64 -3.58
CA GLY A 76 -6.10 -25.65 -5.05
C GLY A 76 -5.41 -26.87 -5.64
N GLU A 77 -5.39 -26.94 -6.97
CA GLU A 77 -4.64 -27.95 -7.71
C GLU A 77 -3.20 -27.49 -7.85
N CYS A 78 -2.27 -28.23 -7.23
CA CYS A 78 -0.83 -27.93 -7.23
C CYS A 78 -0.05 -29.09 -7.85
N ALA A 79 0.84 -28.78 -8.79
CA ALA A 79 1.78 -29.72 -9.38
C ALA A 79 3.15 -29.07 -9.53
N GLY A 80 4.21 -29.88 -9.58
CA GLY A 80 5.59 -29.40 -9.61
C GLY A 80 6.32 -29.65 -8.30
N GLU A 81 7.52 -29.11 -8.16
CA GLU A 81 8.39 -29.33 -7.02
C GLU A 81 8.76 -28.00 -6.34
N LEU A 82 8.58 -27.94 -5.03
CA LEU A 82 8.91 -26.81 -4.18
C LEU A 82 9.91 -27.25 -3.12
N ARG A 83 11.10 -26.64 -3.09
CA ARG A 83 12.13 -26.94 -2.09
C ARG A 83 12.58 -25.66 -1.38
N VAL A 84 12.76 -25.76 -0.08
CA VAL A 84 13.39 -24.72 0.74
C VAL A 84 14.57 -25.32 1.50
N LEU A 85 15.74 -24.73 1.33
CA LEU A 85 17.01 -25.22 1.88
C LEU A 85 17.28 -26.71 1.54
N GLY A 86 16.89 -27.12 0.32
CA GLY A 86 17.05 -28.47 -0.21
C GLY A 86 16.00 -29.48 0.20
N GLU A 87 15.10 -29.16 1.13
CA GLU A 87 14.00 -30.03 1.57
C GLU A 87 12.70 -29.69 0.85
N ASN A 88 11.95 -30.72 0.47
CA ASN A 88 10.66 -30.55 -0.18
C ASN A 88 9.65 -29.95 0.82
N VAL A 89 8.96 -28.89 0.42
CA VAL A 89 7.97 -28.19 1.26
C VAL A 89 6.85 -29.12 1.71
N ALA A 90 6.44 -30.07 0.87
CA ALA A 90 5.38 -31.04 1.19
C ALA A 90 5.78 -32.04 2.31
N ASP A 91 7.07 -32.23 2.56
CA ASP A 91 7.58 -33.17 3.57
C ASP A 91 7.91 -32.46 4.92
N MET A 92 7.81 -31.10 4.96
CA MET A 92 8.09 -30.35 6.17
C MET A 92 6.97 -30.49 7.20
N ASP A 93 7.34 -30.87 8.43
CA ASP A 93 6.43 -30.72 9.56
C ASP A 93 6.37 -29.25 10.04
N VAL A 94 5.39 -28.94 10.90
CA VAL A 94 5.16 -27.58 11.42
C VAL A 94 6.42 -26.99 12.08
N ARG A 95 7.18 -27.81 12.80
CA ARG A 95 8.38 -27.35 13.48
C ARG A 95 9.49 -27.01 12.49
N ALA A 96 9.75 -27.91 11.54
CA ALA A 96 10.73 -27.70 10.49
C ALA A 96 10.38 -26.49 9.62
N SER A 97 9.11 -26.32 9.30
CA SER A 97 8.62 -25.14 8.57
C SER A 97 8.86 -23.85 9.37
N ALA A 98 8.50 -23.81 10.67
CA ALA A 98 8.67 -22.62 11.51
C ALA A 98 10.15 -22.24 11.70
N GLU A 99 11.05 -23.22 11.83
CA GLU A 99 12.51 -23.01 12.00
C GLU A 99 13.20 -22.62 10.68
N ARG A 100 12.60 -22.91 9.52
CA ARG A 100 13.20 -22.63 8.21
C ARG A 100 12.61 -21.43 7.51
N VAL A 101 11.28 -21.26 7.58
CA VAL A 101 10.55 -20.27 6.81
C VAL A 101 9.74 -19.37 7.72
N GLY A 102 10.12 -18.11 7.80
CA GLY A 102 9.31 -17.04 8.38
C GLY A 102 8.44 -16.40 7.31
N TYR A 103 7.23 -16.00 7.66
CA TYR A 103 6.31 -15.30 6.77
C TYR A 103 5.77 -14.04 7.45
N VAL A 104 5.84 -12.90 6.75
CA VAL A 104 5.30 -11.62 7.19
C VAL A 104 4.20 -11.19 6.22
N PHE A 105 2.97 -11.05 6.73
CA PHE A 105 1.81 -10.68 5.92
C PHE A 105 1.82 -9.19 5.56
N GLN A 106 1.09 -8.86 4.51
CA GLN A 106 0.87 -7.48 4.05
C GLN A 106 0.20 -6.63 5.13
N ASP A 107 -0.78 -7.21 5.85
CA ASP A 107 -1.51 -6.55 6.91
C ASP A 107 -1.11 -7.13 8.27
N PRO A 108 -0.43 -6.36 9.13
CA PRO A 108 -0.02 -6.84 10.45
C PRO A 108 -1.20 -7.16 11.38
N GLU A 109 -2.38 -6.56 11.15
CA GLU A 109 -3.58 -6.85 11.94
C GLU A 109 -4.11 -8.27 11.72
N ASN A 110 -3.81 -8.88 10.57
CA ASN A 110 -4.11 -10.28 10.30
C ASN A 110 -3.09 -11.25 10.90
N GLN A 111 -1.96 -10.75 11.39
CA GLN A 111 -0.86 -11.56 11.92
C GLN A 111 -0.77 -11.48 13.44
N ILE A 112 -0.97 -10.30 14.03
CA ILE A 112 -0.91 -10.06 15.47
C ILE A 112 -2.17 -10.62 16.14
N VAL A 113 -1.99 -11.56 17.08
CA VAL A 113 -3.09 -12.26 17.75
C VAL A 113 -3.12 -12.03 19.27
N CYS A 114 -2.01 -11.54 19.87
CA CYS A 114 -1.89 -11.35 21.30
C CYS A 114 -2.13 -9.90 21.72
N GLU A 115 -2.62 -9.72 22.95
CA GLU A 115 -2.94 -8.40 23.51
C GLU A 115 -1.70 -7.55 23.80
N THR A 116 -0.55 -8.16 24.14
CA THR A 116 0.68 -7.42 24.47
C THR A 116 1.83 -7.82 23.56
N VAL A 117 2.77 -6.90 23.36
CA VAL A 117 3.99 -7.10 22.56
C VAL A 117 4.80 -8.31 23.04
N TRP A 118 4.96 -8.48 24.36
CA TRP A 118 5.65 -9.63 24.93
C TRP A 118 5.01 -10.96 24.53
N HIS A 119 3.69 -11.06 24.69
CA HIS A 119 2.96 -12.30 24.36
C HIS A 119 3.03 -12.59 22.86
N GLU A 120 2.92 -11.57 22.02
CA GLU A 120 3.05 -11.73 20.57
C GLU A 120 4.41 -12.29 20.17
N MET A 121 5.50 -11.74 20.72
CA MET A 121 6.86 -12.23 20.45
C MET A 121 7.11 -13.66 21.00
N ALA A 122 6.46 -14.02 22.10
CA ALA A 122 6.60 -15.34 22.72
C ALA A 122 5.68 -16.41 22.09
N PHE A 123 4.59 -16.02 21.44
CA PHE A 123 3.52 -16.90 20.98
C PHE A 123 4.00 -18.06 20.09
N GLY A 124 4.81 -17.76 19.07
CA GLY A 124 5.37 -18.79 18.19
C GLY A 124 6.33 -19.74 18.94
N LEU A 125 7.10 -19.22 19.88
CA LEU A 125 8.05 -20.00 20.69
C LEU A 125 7.32 -20.95 21.65
N GLU A 126 6.21 -20.50 22.22
CA GLU A 126 5.34 -21.29 23.09
C GLU A 126 4.67 -22.44 22.32
N ASN A 127 4.15 -22.16 21.12
CA ASN A 127 3.57 -23.17 20.24
C ASN A 127 4.56 -24.27 19.83
N LEU A 128 5.85 -23.93 19.70
CA LEU A 128 6.92 -24.91 19.48
C LEU A 128 7.36 -25.64 20.75
N GLY A 129 6.73 -25.39 21.91
CA GLY A 129 7.02 -26.05 23.18
C GLY A 129 8.38 -25.69 23.77
N MET A 130 8.90 -24.48 23.50
CA MET A 130 10.18 -24.04 24.07
C MET A 130 10.08 -23.80 25.56
N SER A 131 11.19 -24.00 26.28
CA SER A 131 11.26 -23.72 27.71
C SER A 131 11.09 -22.21 27.98
N ARG A 132 10.56 -21.89 29.17
CA ARG A 132 10.34 -20.49 29.57
C ARG A 132 11.62 -19.65 29.57
N ASP A 133 12.75 -20.25 29.92
CA ASP A 133 14.03 -19.55 29.95
C ASP A 133 14.54 -19.27 28.53
N GLU A 134 14.37 -20.22 27.60
CA GLU A 134 14.71 -20.03 26.20
C GLU A 134 13.80 -18.97 25.53
N MET A 135 12.50 -18.99 25.80
CA MET A 135 11.56 -17.96 25.32
C MET A 135 11.98 -16.57 25.79
N ARG A 136 12.27 -16.42 27.09
CA ARG A 136 12.73 -15.14 27.65
C ARG A 136 14.00 -14.64 26.97
N ARG A 137 14.96 -15.54 26.77
CA ARG A 137 16.21 -15.21 26.10
C ARG A 137 15.99 -14.73 24.68
N ARG A 138 15.23 -15.47 23.87
CA ARG A 138 14.95 -15.11 22.46
C ARG A 138 14.15 -13.83 22.34
N VAL A 139 13.13 -13.63 23.16
CA VAL A 139 12.38 -12.39 23.18
C VAL A 139 13.28 -11.22 23.57
N ALA A 140 14.14 -11.35 24.57
CA ALA A 140 15.06 -10.29 24.97
C ALA A 140 16.08 -9.96 23.87
N GLU A 141 16.70 -10.97 23.25
CA GLU A 141 17.65 -10.78 22.14
C GLU A 141 16.99 -10.09 20.94
N THR A 142 15.82 -10.56 20.54
CA THR A 142 15.10 -10.01 19.39
C THR A 142 14.59 -8.60 19.69
N SER A 143 14.07 -8.37 20.87
CA SER A 143 13.60 -7.06 21.35
C SER A 143 14.75 -6.04 21.33
N TYR A 144 15.92 -6.42 21.84
CA TYR A 144 17.12 -5.58 21.80
C TYR A 144 17.58 -5.28 20.37
N PHE A 145 17.56 -6.30 19.49
CA PHE A 145 17.95 -6.13 18.08
C PHE A 145 17.08 -5.10 17.34
N PHE A 146 15.78 -5.06 17.64
CA PHE A 146 14.82 -4.14 17.00
C PHE A 146 14.54 -2.87 17.80
N GLY A 147 15.08 -2.71 19.03
CA GLY A 147 14.80 -1.57 19.89
C GLY A 147 13.36 -1.54 20.40
N LEU A 148 12.82 -2.71 20.79
CA LEU A 148 11.43 -2.86 21.24
C LEU A 148 11.26 -2.92 22.76
N GLU A 149 12.34 -2.76 23.54
CA GLU A 149 12.35 -2.98 24.99
C GLU A 149 11.28 -2.13 25.70
N ASP A 150 11.13 -0.87 25.30
CA ASP A 150 10.15 0.06 25.88
C ASP A 150 8.70 -0.30 25.54
N TRP A 151 8.50 -1.23 24.61
CA TRP A 151 7.16 -1.60 24.14
C TRP A 151 6.68 -2.93 24.69
N LEU A 152 7.55 -3.76 25.27
CA LEU A 152 7.25 -5.14 25.65
C LEU A 152 5.97 -5.31 26.48
N HIS A 153 5.66 -4.33 27.31
CA HIS A 153 4.47 -4.36 28.18
C HIS A 153 3.31 -3.51 27.68
N ARG A 154 3.40 -2.99 26.43
CA ARG A 154 2.32 -2.24 25.82
C ARG A 154 1.32 -3.17 25.15
N ASP A 155 0.06 -2.69 25.10
CA ASP A 155 -0.97 -3.35 24.32
C ASP A 155 -0.69 -3.16 22.83
N THR A 156 -0.85 -4.22 22.05
CA THR A 156 -0.60 -4.23 20.60
C THR A 156 -1.51 -3.27 19.86
N ASP A 157 -2.74 -3.09 20.32
CA ASP A 157 -3.72 -2.16 19.74
C ASP A 157 -3.28 -0.69 19.84
N THR A 158 -2.41 -0.35 20.81
CA THR A 158 -1.90 1.02 20.99
C THR A 158 -0.75 1.36 20.05
N LEU A 159 -0.24 0.39 19.29
CA LEU A 159 0.88 0.58 18.38
C LEU A 159 0.41 1.21 17.06
N SER A 160 1.24 2.09 16.48
CA SER A 160 1.06 2.57 15.12
C SER A 160 1.27 1.44 14.09
N GLY A 161 0.73 1.57 12.88
CA GLY A 161 0.87 0.57 11.82
C GLY A 161 2.33 0.17 11.55
N GLY A 162 3.26 1.13 11.50
CA GLY A 162 4.69 0.83 11.34
C GLY A 162 5.29 0.06 12.51
N ARG A 163 4.84 0.32 13.74
CA ARG A 163 5.25 -0.44 14.92
C ARG A 163 4.65 -1.84 14.93
N LYS A 164 3.41 -2.00 14.51
CA LYS A 164 2.77 -3.31 14.33
C LYS A 164 3.52 -4.15 13.29
N GLN A 165 3.91 -3.55 12.16
CA GLN A 165 4.69 -4.23 11.12
C GLN A 165 6.07 -4.67 11.64
N LEU A 166 6.75 -3.81 12.39
CA LEU A 166 8.03 -4.16 13.02
C LEU A 166 7.88 -5.25 14.08
N LEU A 167 6.79 -5.24 14.85
CA LEU A 167 6.45 -6.30 15.81
C LEU A 167 6.21 -7.63 15.10
N SER A 168 5.44 -7.65 14.00
CA SER A 168 5.21 -8.86 13.18
C SER A 168 6.53 -9.45 12.68
N LEU A 169 7.44 -8.61 12.20
CA LEU A 169 8.79 -9.03 11.79
C LEU A 169 9.58 -9.60 12.97
N ALA A 170 9.57 -8.93 14.13
CA ALA A 170 10.29 -9.36 15.33
C ALA A 170 9.75 -10.70 15.88
N ALA A 171 8.42 -10.87 15.91
CA ALA A 171 7.79 -12.12 16.36
C ALA A 171 8.19 -13.32 15.48
N VAL A 172 8.22 -13.13 14.16
CA VAL A 172 8.68 -14.15 13.22
C VAL A 172 10.18 -14.45 13.44
N LEU A 173 11.01 -13.42 13.62
CA LEU A 173 12.46 -13.60 13.77
C LEU A 173 12.86 -14.19 15.14
N ALA A 174 12.02 -14.11 16.16
CA ALA A 174 12.23 -14.82 17.43
C ALA A 174 12.33 -16.36 17.22
N LEU A 175 11.69 -16.89 16.17
CA LEU A 175 11.80 -18.30 15.75
C LEU A 175 13.13 -18.62 15.06
N ARG A 176 13.89 -17.59 14.64
CA ARG A 176 15.17 -17.69 13.91
C ARG A 176 15.09 -18.43 12.58
N PRO A 177 14.16 -18.06 11.70
CA PRO A 177 14.06 -18.68 10.37
C PRO A 177 15.31 -18.37 9.53
N ARG A 178 15.64 -19.27 8.61
CA ARG A 178 16.74 -19.07 7.66
C ARG A 178 16.30 -18.40 6.36
N VAL A 179 15.01 -18.51 6.03
CA VAL A 179 14.36 -17.85 4.90
C VAL A 179 13.21 -17.01 5.43
N LEU A 180 13.13 -15.77 5.03
CA LEU A 180 12.08 -14.83 5.41
C LEU A 180 11.34 -14.39 4.14
N LEU A 181 10.05 -14.69 4.09
CA LEU A 181 9.15 -14.31 3.01
C LEU A 181 8.28 -13.14 3.50
N LEU A 182 8.23 -12.06 2.72
CA LEU A 182 7.43 -10.88 3.05
C LEU A 182 6.53 -10.53 1.88
N ASP A 183 5.24 -10.41 2.14
CA ASP A 183 4.25 -10.04 1.14
C ASP A 183 3.84 -8.59 1.33
N GLU A 184 4.25 -7.70 0.40
CA GLU A 184 3.98 -6.25 0.39
C GLU A 184 4.21 -5.56 1.76
N PRO A 185 5.34 -5.79 2.45
CA PRO A 185 5.49 -5.44 3.87
C PRO A 185 5.51 -3.93 4.16
N THR A 186 5.73 -3.09 3.15
CA THR A 186 5.81 -1.63 3.33
C THR A 186 4.60 -0.88 2.79
N SER A 187 3.65 -1.57 2.16
CA SER A 187 2.50 -0.97 1.48
C SER A 187 1.57 -0.11 2.37
N GLN A 188 1.68 -0.24 3.69
CA GLN A 188 0.87 0.48 4.68
C GLN A 188 1.68 1.48 5.51
N LEU A 189 2.98 1.61 5.23
CA LEU A 189 3.90 2.42 6.02
C LEU A 189 4.02 3.84 5.44
N ASP A 190 4.16 4.81 6.31
CA ASP A 190 4.60 6.14 5.89
C ASP A 190 6.10 6.10 5.53
N PRO A 191 6.64 7.09 4.78
CA PRO A 191 8.02 7.04 4.29
C PRO A 191 9.09 6.89 5.38
N VAL A 192 8.83 7.39 6.60
CA VAL A 192 9.78 7.28 7.72
C VAL A 192 9.75 5.89 8.32
N ALA A 193 8.54 5.34 8.54
CA ALA A 193 8.36 3.97 9.02
C ALA A 193 8.87 2.95 8.00
N GLU A 194 8.65 3.18 6.70
CA GLU A 194 9.17 2.36 5.61
C GLU A 194 10.70 2.28 5.65
N LYS A 195 11.39 3.42 5.68
CA LYS A 195 12.86 3.44 5.80
C LYS A 195 13.34 2.69 7.03
N SER A 196 12.72 2.92 8.18
CA SER A 196 13.09 2.25 9.43
C SER A 196 12.90 0.74 9.34
N PHE A 197 11.80 0.29 8.74
CA PHE A 197 11.51 -1.14 8.51
C PHE A 197 12.51 -1.77 7.54
N LEU A 198 12.81 -1.12 6.41
CA LEU A 198 13.78 -1.61 5.43
C LEU A 198 15.20 -1.69 6.00
N HIS A 199 15.62 -0.71 6.80
CA HIS A 199 16.89 -0.79 7.52
C HIS A 199 16.94 -1.98 8.48
N ALA A 200 15.87 -2.23 9.24
CA ALA A 200 15.78 -3.37 10.12
C ALA A 200 15.88 -4.70 9.34
N LEU A 201 15.14 -4.79 8.21
CA LEU A 201 15.15 -5.95 7.34
C LEU A 201 16.52 -6.20 6.69
N PHE A 202 17.22 -5.15 6.28
CA PHE A 202 18.57 -5.22 5.76
C PHE A 202 19.56 -5.74 6.80
N ARG A 203 19.45 -5.28 8.06
CA ARG A 203 20.24 -5.82 9.17
C ARG A 203 19.99 -7.31 9.38
N VAL A 204 18.74 -7.75 9.32
CA VAL A 204 18.38 -9.19 9.38
C VAL A 204 19.11 -9.99 8.30
N ASN A 205 19.11 -9.51 7.07
CA ASN A 205 19.81 -10.18 5.98
C ASN A 205 21.33 -10.19 6.19
N ARG A 206 21.94 -9.05 6.54
CA ARG A 206 23.40 -8.89 6.60
C ARG A 206 24.02 -9.44 7.88
N GLU A 207 23.41 -9.18 9.05
CA GLU A 207 23.98 -9.55 10.34
C GLU A 207 23.62 -11.00 10.73
N LEU A 208 22.40 -11.46 10.38
CA LEU A 208 21.92 -12.80 10.72
C LEU A 208 22.07 -13.81 9.56
N GLY A 209 22.46 -13.36 8.36
CA GLY A 209 22.61 -14.22 7.18
C GLY A 209 21.31 -14.85 6.68
N CYS A 210 20.16 -14.29 7.06
CA CYS A 210 18.85 -14.76 6.64
C CYS A 210 18.62 -14.44 5.16
N THR A 211 18.13 -15.41 4.38
CA THR A 211 17.67 -15.15 3.01
C THR A 211 16.35 -14.40 3.09
N VAL A 212 16.26 -13.26 2.44
CA VAL A 212 15.08 -12.39 2.46
C VAL A 212 14.46 -12.35 1.07
N VAL A 213 13.15 -12.62 0.97
CA VAL A 213 12.38 -12.49 -0.26
C VAL A 213 11.23 -11.52 -0.01
N VAL A 214 11.20 -10.43 -0.76
CA VAL A 214 10.14 -9.41 -0.65
C VAL A 214 9.32 -9.41 -1.95
N ALA A 215 8.06 -9.80 -1.85
CA ALA A 215 7.10 -9.57 -2.92
C ALA A 215 6.59 -8.13 -2.84
N THR A 216 6.71 -7.40 -3.93
CA THR A 216 6.26 -6.00 -3.98
C THR A 216 5.87 -5.57 -5.40
N HIS A 217 4.98 -4.60 -5.49
CA HIS A 217 4.69 -3.87 -6.72
C HIS A 217 5.39 -2.51 -6.76
N GLN A 218 6.02 -2.08 -5.63
CA GLN A 218 6.78 -0.84 -5.51
C GLN A 218 8.23 -1.13 -5.08
N PRO A 219 9.11 -1.58 -5.98
CA PRO A 219 10.47 -2.01 -5.63
C PRO A 219 11.42 -0.86 -5.29
N ARG A 220 11.12 0.38 -5.70
CA ARG A 220 12.03 1.52 -5.65
C ARG A 220 12.70 1.75 -4.29
N PRO A 221 11.98 1.76 -3.13
CA PRO A 221 12.62 1.97 -1.84
C PRO A 221 13.58 0.84 -1.42
N MET A 222 13.50 -0.32 -2.08
CA MET A 222 14.23 -1.54 -1.71
C MET A 222 15.43 -1.83 -2.61
N LEU A 223 15.61 -1.06 -3.70
CA LEU A 223 16.63 -1.36 -4.72
C LEU A 223 18.06 -1.30 -4.19
N GLU A 224 18.34 -0.39 -3.25
CA GLU A 224 19.66 -0.26 -2.64
C GLU A 224 20.07 -1.49 -1.78
N TYR A 225 19.08 -2.30 -1.35
CA TYR A 225 19.26 -3.49 -0.53
C TYR A 225 19.28 -4.78 -1.36
N ALA A 226 18.69 -4.76 -2.56
CA ALA A 226 18.47 -5.94 -3.39
C ALA A 226 19.77 -6.50 -3.96
N THR A 227 19.95 -7.81 -3.84
CA THR A 227 21.06 -8.56 -4.46
C THR A 227 20.64 -9.26 -5.74
N CYS A 228 19.35 -9.56 -5.89
CA CYS A 228 18.74 -10.11 -7.10
C CYS A 228 17.26 -9.69 -7.17
N ALA A 229 16.71 -9.69 -8.37
CA ALA A 229 15.31 -9.37 -8.59
C ALA A 229 14.69 -10.29 -9.63
N TYR A 230 13.42 -10.57 -9.46
CA TYR A 230 12.62 -11.45 -10.30
C TYR A 230 11.30 -10.80 -10.63
N ARG A 231 10.82 -10.97 -11.85
CA ARG A 231 9.50 -10.50 -12.28
C ARG A 231 8.58 -11.68 -12.51
N ILE A 232 7.38 -11.61 -11.91
CA ILE A 232 6.32 -12.57 -12.17
C ILE A 232 5.28 -11.95 -13.10
N GLU A 233 5.05 -12.61 -14.24
CA GLU A 233 4.12 -12.18 -15.26
C GLU A 233 3.59 -13.39 -16.02
N GLY A 234 2.27 -13.44 -16.28
CA GLY A 234 1.64 -14.56 -16.98
C GLY A 234 1.86 -15.92 -16.31
N GLY A 235 1.92 -15.96 -14.99
CA GLY A 235 2.15 -17.19 -14.21
C GLY A 235 3.59 -17.72 -14.23
N ARG A 236 4.56 -16.98 -14.78
CA ARG A 236 5.97 -17.36 -14.89
C ARG A 236 6.86 -16.34 -14.20
N VAL A 237 8.03 -16.78 -13.75
CA VAL A 237 9.06 -15.93 -13.14
C VAL A 237 10.25 -15.78 -14.09
N CYS A 238 10.71 -14.56 -14.28
CA CYS A 238 11.93 -14.25 -15.03
C CYS A 238 12.86 -13.43 -14.14
N GLU A 239 14.16 -13.71 -14.18
CA GLU A 239 15.17 -12.90 -13.52
C GLU A 239 15.26 -11.51 -14.19
N VAL A 240 15.46 -10.47 -13.40
CA VAL A 240 15.71 -9.10 -13.85
C VAL A 240 17.21 -8.83 -13.76
N PRO A 241 17.95 -8.87 -14.87
CA PRO A 241 19.42 -8.74 -14.85
C PRO A 241 19.90 -7.39 -14.36
N ASP A 242 19.17 -6.33 -14.70
CA ASP A 242 19.46 -4.96 -14.25
C ASP A 242 18.42 -4.51 -13.22
N ILE A 243 18.76 -4.67 -11.94
CA ILE A 243 17.91 -4.27 -10.82
C ILE A 243 17.63 -2.76 -10.84
N ALA A 244 18.60 -1.94 -11.31
CA ALA A 244 18.43 -0.50 -11.38
C ALA A 244 17.31 -0.08 -12.35
N SER A 245 17.04 -0.91 -13.36
CA SER A 245 15.91 -0.69 -14.28
C SER A 245 14.55 -0.66 -13.61
N LEU A 246 14.40 -1.30 -12.44
CA LEU A 246 13.18 -1.27 -11.64
C LEU A 246 12.99 0.06 -10.89
N GLY A 247 14.02 0.92 -10.87
CA GLY A 247 13.99 2.24 -10.23
C GLY A 247 13.44 3.35 -11.13
N HIS A 248 13.13 3.05 -12.39
CA HIS A 248 12.50 4.05 -13.25
C HIS A 248 11.17 4.51 -12.67
N ARG A 249 11.03 5.83 -12.61
CA ARG A 249 9.79 6.44 -12.13
C ARG A 249 8.64 6.03 -13.04
N GLU A 250 7.60 5.50 -12.44
CA GLU A 250 6.39 5.12 -13.16
C GLU A 250 5.62 6.39 -13.54
N GLU A 251 5.53 6.68 -14.83
CA GLU A 251 4.71 7.79 -15.33
C GLU A 251 3.24 7.38 -15.37
N LEU A 252 2.41 8.07 -14.60
CA LEU A 252 0.97 7.83 -14.58
C LEU A 252 0.30 8.23 -15.90
N PHE A 253 0.86 9.23 -16.57
CA PHE A 253 0.34 9.80 -17.82
C PHE A 253 1.25 9.55 -19.03
N SER A 254 2.01 8.44 -19.06
CA SER A 254 2.87 8.10 -20.21
C SER A 254 2.06 7.95 -21.49
N GLY A 255 2.43 8.73 -22.53
CA GLY A 255 1.77 8.79 -23.84
C GLY A 255 0.87 9.99 -24.06
N GLU A 256 0.60 10.81 -23.06
CA GLU A 256 -0.05 12.11 -23.17
C GLU A 256 1.02 13.21 -23.07
N ALA A 257 0.88 14.29 -23.86
CA ALA A 257 1.90 15.34 -23.94
C ALA A 257 2.25 15.91 -22.55
N PRO A 258 3.54 16.17 -22.23
CA PRO A 258 3.94 16.79 -20.98
C PRO A 258 3.40 18.22 -20.93
N GLY A 259 2.36 18.46 -20.15
CA GLY A 259 1.72 19.78 -20.14
C GLY A 259 0.73 20.05 -18.99
N TRP A 260 0.49 19.10 -18.10
CA TRP A 260 -0.53 19.26 -17.06
C TRP A 260 -0.16 20.28 -15.97
N GLY A 261 1.11 20.41 -15.61
CA GLY A 261 1.58 21.36 -14.58
C GLY A 261 1.92 22.77 -15.09
N ALA A 262 2.18 22.96 -16.38
CA ALA A 262 2.70 24.24 -16.92
C ALA A 262 1.65 25.13 -17.58
N SER A 263 0.45 24.65 -17.88
CA SER A 263 -0.51 25.33 -18.76
C SER A 263 -1.55 26.23 -18.06
N ARG A 264 -1.72 26.18 -16.76
CA ARG A 264 -2.75 27.00 -16.08
C ARG A 264 -2.35 28.45 -15.78
N ARG A 265 -1.09 28.87 -16.03
CA ARG A 265 -0.69 30.29 -15.91
C ARG A 265 -1.04 31.17 -17.10
N ALA A 266 -1.60 30.64 -18.19
CA ALA A 266 -2.00 31.46 -19.33
C ALA A 266 -3.17 30.84 -20.08
N LYS A 267 -4.26 31.54 -20.06
CA LYS A 267 -5.40 31.58 -20.99
C LYS A 267 -6.73 30.99 -20.52
N ASN A 268 -7.62 31.93 -20.21
CA ASN A 268 -9.04 31.87 -20.61
C ASN A 268 -9.10 31.61 -22.13
N GLY A 269 -9.25 30.36 -22.53
CA GLY A 269 -9.31 29.98 -23.93
C GLY A 269 -10.00 28.63 -24.09
N VAL A 270 -11.14 28.63 -24.69
CA VAL A 270 -11.98 27.50 -25.08
C VAL A 270 -11.13 26.44 -25.80
N PHE A 271 -10.99 25.24 -25.23
CA PHE A 271 -10.52 24.06 -25.95
C PHE A 271 -11.70 23.11 -26.18
N SER A 272 -12.02 22.95 -27.47
CA SER A 272 -12.86 21.89 -27.98
C SER A 272 -12.06 20.59 -28.00
N SER A 273 -12.32 19.67 -27.07
CA SER A 273 -11.81 18.30 -27.13
C SER A 273 -12.80 17.43 -27.88
N ALA A 274 -12.40 16.96 -29.02
CA ALA A 274 -13.08 15.85 -29.70
C ALA A 274 -12.76 14.57 -28.89
N GLY A 275 -13.81 14.00 -28.24
CA GLY A 275 -13.71 12.70 -27.57
C GLY A 275 -14.05 12.67 -26.07
N GLY A 276 -14.62 13.71 -25.50
CA GLY A 276 -14.97 13.76 -24.08
C GLY A 276 -16.19 12.91 -23.73
N CYS A 277 -16.05 12.04 -22.77
CA CYS A 277 -17.10 11.30 -22.09
C CYS A 277 -18.21 12.26 -21.61
N ARG A 278 -19.45 12.07 -22.08
CA ARG A 278 -20.61 12.93 -21.80
C ARG A 278 -21.26 12.71 -20.42
N ILE A 279 -20.60 12.05 -19.48
CA ILE A 279 -21.24 11.49 -18.28
C ILE A 279 -21.25 12.46 -17.10
N LEU A 280 -20.42 13.50 -17.07
CA LEU A 280 -20.41 14.42 -15.93
C LEU A 280 -21.36 15.59 -16.18
N PRO A 281 -22.35 15.83 -15.29
CA PRO A 281 -23.08 17.08 -15.31
C PRO A 281 -22.08 18.23 -15.12
N LYS A 282 -22.25 19.36 -15.85
CA LYS A 282 -21.43 20.56 -15.63
C LYS A 282 -21.62 20.99 -14.19
N MET A 283 -20.59 20.77 -13.36
CA MET A 283 -20.56 21.27 -11.99
C MET A 283 -20.25 22.78 -12.04
N HIS A 284 -20.94 23.55 -11.22
CA HIS A 284 -20.63 24.96 -11.07
C HIS A 284 -19.35 25.05 -10.23
N ALA A 285 -18.42 25.92 -10.61
CA ALA A 285 -17.23 26.20 -9.79
C ALA A 285 -17.70 26.70 -8.42
N GLY A 286 -17.54 25.84 -7.40
CA GLY A 286 -17.87 26.18 -6.02
C GLY A 286 -16.91 27.22 -5.46
N SER A 287 -17.22 27.75 -4.28
CA SER A 287 -16.28 28.53 -3.49
C SER A 287 -15.23 27.61 -2.84
N ALA A 288 -14.14 28.20 -2.34
CA ALA A 288 -13.11 27.44 -1.63
C ALA A 288 -13.68 26.75 -0.38
N THR A 289 -13.16 25.55 -0.07
CA THR A 289 -13.43 24.86 1.18
C THR A 289 -12.39 25.27 2.22
N THR A 290 -12.82 25.83 3.37
CA THR A 290 -11.91 26.39 4.37
C THR A 290 -12.10 25.78 5.75
N LEU A 291 -11.00 25.69 6.48
CA LEU A 291 -10.91 25.38 7.91
C LEU A 291 -10.20 26.55 8.59
N ALA A 292 -10.74 27.07 9.68
CA ALA A 292 -10.18 28.19 10.42
C ALA A 292 -10.15 27.92 11.92
N GLY A 293 -8.94 27.90 12.51
CA GLY A 293 -8.71 27.64 13.92
C GLY A 293 -9.38 26.36 14.43
N SER A 294 -9.30 25.27 13.64
CA SER A 294 -10.11 24.07 13.83
C SER A 294 -9.50 23.11 14.84
N TRP A 295 -10.25 22.77 15.90
CA TRP A 295 -9.84 21.85 16.95
C TRP A 295 -10.79 20.66 17.03
N PHE A 296 -10.20 19.44 17.08
CA PHE A 296 -10.96 18.20 17.21
C PHE A 296 -10.19 17.15 18.03
N ARG A 297 -10.94 16.40 18.85
CA ARG A 297 -10.51 15.17 19.53
C ARG A 297 -11.68 14.22 19.62
N TYR A 298 -11.41 12.90 19.62
CA TYR A 298 -12.46 11.89 19.64
C TYR A 298 -13.16 11.80 21.01
N ASP A 299 -12.41 11.89 22.10
CA ASP A 299 -12.95 11.91 23.45
C ASP A 299 -12.25 12.95 24.32
N ARG A 300 -12.80 13.22 25.53
CA ARG A 300 -12.27 14.25 26.42
C ARG A 300 -10.97 13.86 27.10
N ALA A 301 -10.68 12.55 27.21
CA ALA A 301 -9.46 12.03 27.83
C ALA A 301 -8.30 11.95 26.83
N SER A 302 -8.61 11.87 25.51
CA SER A 302 -7.60 11.85 24.45
C SER A 302 -7.02 13.23 24.18
N GLY A 303 -5.80 13.25 23.64
CA GLY A 303 -5.18 14.49 23.12
C GLY A 303 -5.93 15.06 21.94
N TRP A 304 -5.68 16.33 21.64
CA TRP A 304 -6.19 16.96 20.43
C TRP A 304 -5.56 16.32 19.20
N VAL A 305 -6.39 15.93 18.22
CA VAL A 305 -5.98 15.39 16.93
C VAL A 305 -5.82 16.50 15.89
N LEU A 306 -6.74 17.49 15.89
CA LEU A 306 -6.58 18.74 15.14
C LEU A 306 -6.34 19.86 16.14
N ARG A 307 -5.36 20.73 15.86
CA ARG A 307 -4.82 21.70 16.81
C ARG A 307 -4.72 23.09 16.21
N GLY A 308 -5.88 23.75 16.07
CA GLY A 308 -5.92 25.07 15.46
C GLY A 308 -5.69 25.05 13.96
N LEU A 309 -6.10 23.98 13.30
CA LEU A 309 -5.88 23.75 11.87
C LEU A 309 -6.50 24.87 11.03
N ASP A 310 -5.66 25.51 10.23
CA ASP A 310 -6.03 26.46 9.17
C ASP A 310 -5.71 25.86 7.81
N ALA A 311 -6.70 25.83 6.90
CA ALA A 311 -6.50 25.35 5.53
C ALA A 311 -7.52 25.99 4.57
N ALA A 312 -7.12 26.17 3.32
CA ALA A 312 -8.00 26.67 2.25
C ALA A 312 -7.76 25.89 0.96
N PHE A 313 -8.76 25.14 0.50
CA PHE A 313 -8.72 24.34 -0.70
C PHE A 313 -9.54 25.01 -1.80
N SER A 314 -8.87 25.36 -2.90
CA SER A 314 -9.51 26.02 -4.05
C SER A 314 -10.47 25.07 -4.78
N ALA A 315 -11.58 25.62 -5.28
CA ALA A 315 -12.54 24.84 -6.06
C ALA A 315 -11.98 24.42 -7.43
N GLY A 316 -12.38 23.24 -7.92
CA GLY A 316 -12.00 22.74 -9.24
C GLY A 316 -10.54 22.32 -9.35
N ALA A 317 -9.90 21.95 -8.26
CA ALA A 317 -8.51 21.51 -8.20
C ALA A 317 -8.38 20.18 -7.44
N VAL A 318 -7.23 19.53 -7.61
CA VAL A 318 -6.84 18.33 -6.87
C VAL A 318 -5.80 18.73 -5.82
N HIS A 319 -6.16 18.54 -4.56
CA HIS A 319 -5.29 18.84 -3.41
C HIS A 319 -4.85 17.53 -2.74
N ALA A 320 -3.55 17.36 -2.54
CA ALA A 320 -3.01 16.27 -1.76
C ALA A 320 -2.63 16.74 -0.35
N VAL A 321 -3.01 15.98 0.66
CA VAL A 321 -2.60 16.19 2.06
C VAL A 321 -1.68 15.06 2.46
N VAL A 322 -0.41 15.38 2.65
CA VAL A 322 0.64 14.42 3.01
C VAL A 322 1.07 14.61 4.45
N GLY A 323 1.67 13.59 5.05
CA GLY A 323 2.17 13.63 6.43
C GLY A 323 2.22 12.26 7.06
N GLY A 324 2.89 12.13 8.21
CA GLY A 324 3.05 10.87 8.94
C GLY A 324 1.73 10.26 9.41
N ASN A 325 1.77 8.98 9.77
CA ASN A 325 0.60 8.32 10.34
C ASN A 325 0.21 8.96 11.68
N GLY A 326 -1.09 9.16 11.89
CA GLY A 326 -1.62 9.76 13.12
C GLY A 326 -1.56 11.30 13.19
N CYS A 327 -1.04 12.01 12.17
CA CYS A 327 -1.00 13.48 12.17
C CYS A 327 -2.37 14.16 12.01
N GLY A 328 -3.45 13.40 11.68
CA GLY A 328 -4.83 13.94 11.65
C GLY A 328 -5.47 13.99 10.26
N LYS A 329 -4.85 13.47 9.18
CA LYS A 329 -5.36 13.52 7.80
C LYS A 329 -6.79 12.97 7.66
N SER A 330 -7.02 11.73 8.07
CA SER A 330 -8.34 11.08 8.02
C SER A 330 -9.39 11.83 8.86
N THR A 331 -8.96 12.40 10.00
CA THR A 331 -9.81 13.20 10.87
C THR A 331 -10.21 14.51 10.18
N MET A 332 -9.28 15.18 9.50
CA MET A 332 -9.57 16.36 8.72
C MET A 332 -10.58 16.06 7.60
N LEU A 333 -10.39 14.97 6.84
CA LEU A 333 -11.36 14.53 5.83
C LEU A 333 -12.74 14.25 6.43
N SER A 334 -12.80 13.64 7.61
CA SER A 334 -14.05 13.37 8.33
C SER A 334 -14.77 14.65 8.75
N VAL A 335 -14.02 15.69 9.15
CA VAL A 335 -14.57 17.04 9.43
C VAL A 335 -15.13 17.66 8.14
N LEU A 336 -14.38 17.62 7.04
CA LEU A 336 -14.82 18.16 5.74
C LEU A 336 -16.05 17.42 5.19
N ALA A 337 -16.13 16.11 5.41
CA ALA A 337 -17.29 15.27 5.09
C ALA A 337 -18.51 15.56 6.00
N LYS A 338 -18.31 16.27 7.12
CA LYS A 338 -19.31 16.49 8.18
C LYS A 338 -19.76 15.21 8.90
N THR A 339 -18.94 14.16 8.88
CA THR A 339 -19.19 12.92 9.65
C THR A 339 -18.87 13.13 11.13
N VAL A 340 -17.96 14.05 11.43
CA VAL A 340 -17.63 14.50 12.80
C VAL A 340 -17.75 16.02 12.90
N LYS A 341 -18.03 16.52 14.12
CA LYS A 341 -18.24 17.95 14.38
C LYS A 341 -17.06 18.54 15.15
N LEU A 342 -16.53 19.67 14.67
CA LEU A 342 -15.49 20.44 15.39
C LEU A 342 -15.94 20.82 16.79
N GLN A 343 -15.02 20.79 17.75
CA GLN A 343 -15.24 21.32 19.09
C GLN A 343 -14.93 22.83 19.18
N ARG A 344 -13.97 23.32 18.34
CA ARG A 344 -13.62 24.72 18.23
C ARG A 344 -13.23 25.05 16.78
N GLY A 345 -13.30 26.32 16.42
CA GLY A 345 -13.01 26.82 15.09
C GLY A 345 -14.21 26.76 14.17
N HIS A 346 -13.97 27.00 12.91
CA HIS A 346 -15.01 27.11 11.87
C HIS A 346 -14.59 26.31 10.63
N MET A 347 -15.57 25.71 9.98
CA MET A 347 -15.39 25.04 8.68
C MET A 347 -16.48 25.50 7.73
N GLU A 348 -16.07 26.05 6.61
CA GLU A 348 -16.95 26.37 5.49
C GLU A 348 -16.65 25.45 4.32
N ARG A 349 -17.66 24.70 3.91
CA ARG A 349 -17.56 23.83 2.74
C ARG A 349 -18.15 24.56 1.55
N GLY A 350 -17.28 24.97 0.62
CA GLY A 350 -17.65 25.68 -0.59
C GLY A 350 -18.45 24.87 -1.62
N ALA A 351 -18.69 23.57 -1.32
CA ALA A 351 -19.42 22.63 -2.14
C ALA A 351 -20.77 22.25 -1.51
N ALA A 352 -21.82 22.15 -2.33
CA ALA A 352 -23.15 21.74 -1.87
C ALA A 352 -23.19 20.25 -1.52
N SER A 353 -22.49 19.40 -2.29
CA SER A 353 -22.42 17.95 -2.10
C SER A 353 -20.98 17.50 -1.86
N ALA A 354 -20.80 16.49 -1.00
CA ALA A 354 -19.50 15.88 -0.76
C ALA A 354 -19.64 14.37 -0.59
N ALA A 355 -18.64 13.63 -1.07
CA ALA A 355 -18.51 12.19 -0.87
C ALA A 355 -17.13 11.87 -0.31
N LEU A 356 -17.05 10.89 0.59
CA LEU A 356 -15.82 10.44 1.24
C LEU A 356 -15.55 8.97 0.90
N LEU A 357 -14.41 8.69 0.29
CA LEU A 357 -13.84 7.36 0.19
C LEU A 357 -13.00 7.10 1.45
N PRO A 358 -13.44 6.22 2.35
CA PRO A 358 -12.67 5.90 3.54
C PRO A 358 -11.46 5.02 3.19
N GLN A 359 -10.47 4.96 4.07
CA GLN A 359 -9.28 4.12 3.93
C GLN A 359 -9.61 2.64 3.71
N ASN A 360 -10.69 2.14 4.33
CA ASN A 360 -11.21 0.79 4.08
C ASN A 360 -12.45 0.88 3.18
N PRO A 361 -12.34 0.54 1.89
CA PRO A 361 -13.46 0.63 0.95
C PRO A 361 -14.62 -0.31 1.28
N LYS A 362 -14.39 -1.37 2.06
CA LYS A 362 -15.44 -2.30 2.49
C LYS A 362 -16.57 -1.60 3.26
N ALA A 363 -16.27 -0.47 3.92
CA ALA A 363 -17.27 0.31 4.64
C ALA A 363 -18.37 0.92 3.72
N LEU A 364 -18.12 0.98 2.41
CA LEU A 364 -19.07 1.48 1.42
C LEU A 364 -19.80 0.36 0.65
N LEU A 365 -19.37 -0.90 0.82
CA LEU A 365 -19.84 -2.03 0.01
C LEU A 365 -20.80 -2.90 0.85
N VAL A 366 -22.07 -2.94 0.46
CA VAL A 366 -23.16 -3.58 1.21
C VAL A 366 -23.99 -4.55 0.36
N ALA A 367 -23.92 -4.49 -0.98
CA ALA A 367 -24.71 -5.33 -1.88
C ALA A 367 -24.03 -6.67 -2.18
N GLU A 368 -24.78 -7.61 -2.73
CA GLU A 368 -24.33 -8.96 -3.08
C GLU A 368 -23.56 -9.03 -4.41
N THR A 369 -23.79 -8.07 -5.32
CA THR A 369 -23.11 -8.03 -6.61
C THR A 369 -22.54 -6.65 -6.91
N VAL A 370 -21.49 -6.61 -7.75
CA VAL A 370 -20.91 -5.35 -8.25
C VAL A 370 -21.97 -4.49 -8.94
N ARG A 371 -22.85 -5.10 -9.72
CA ARG A 371 -23.95 -4.39 -10.39
C ARG A 371 -24.89 -3.74 -9.38
N ASP A 372 -25.31 -4.47 -8.36
CA ASP A 372 -26.23 -3.95 -7.35
C ASP A 372 -25.59 -2.84 -6.52
N GLU A 373 -24.28 -2.94 -6.23
CA GLU A 373 -23.52 -1.85 -5.60
C GLU A 373 -23.55 -0.57 -6.42
N LEU A 374 -23.31 -0.66 -7.71
CA LEU A 374 -23.32 0.50 -8.60
C LEU A 374 -24.72 1.08 -8.79
N MET A 375 -25.77 0.29 -8.61
CA MET A 375 -27.17 0.72 -8.75
C MET A 375 -27.83 1.16 -7.44
N GLU A 376 -27.16 1.00 -6.28
CA GLU A 376 -27.74 1.29 -4.97
C GLU A 376 -28.33 2.70 -4.86
N TRP A 377 -27.66 3.70 -5.39
CA TRP A 377 -28.09 5.09 -5.31
C TRP A 377 -28.73 5.63 -6.60
N ALA A 378 -28.95 4.78 -7.59
CA ALA A 378 -29.48 5.16 -8.90
C ALA A 378 -30.81 5.92 -8.82
N SER A 379 -31.75 5.42 -7.99
CA SER A 379 -33.06 6.06 -7.81
C SER A 379 -32.97 7.44 -7.13
N THR A 380 -31.99 7.63 -6.25
CA THR A 380 -31.83 8.89 -5.49
C THR A 380 -31.05 9.92 -6.31
N CYS A 381 -30.05 9.47 -7.06
CA CYS A 381 -29.14 10.35 -7.81
C CYS A 381 -29.54 10.51 -9.29
N GLY A 382 -30.52 9.74 -9.80
CA GLY A 382 -31.11 9.93 -11.12
C GLY A 382 -30.25 9.44 -12.29
N TYR A 383 -29.37 8.44 -12.07
CA TYR A 383 -28.64 7.76 -13.14
C TYR A 383 -29.24 6.38 -13.44
N ASP A 384 -29.00 5.86 -14.64
CA ASP A 384 -29.47 4.57 -15.08
C ASP A 384 -28.34 3.52 -15.14
N GLU A 385 -28.70 2.29 -15.48
CA GLU A 385 -27.77 1.17 -15.61
C GLU A 385 -26.72 1.40 -16.71
N ALA A 386 -27.07 2.13 -17.78
CA ALA A 386 -26.11 2.40 -18.84
C ALA A 386 -24.98 3.31 -18.35
N VAL A 387 -25.32 4.36 -17.60
CA VAL A 387 -24.35 5.24 -16.94
C VAL A 387 -23.49 4.48 -15.92
N ALA A 388 -24.11 3.62 -15.10
CA ALA A 388 -23.38 2.80 -14.13
C ALA A 388 -22.38 1.86 -14.81
N ARG A 389 -22.80 1.20 -15.91
CA ARG A 389 -21.92 0.29 -16.67
C ARG A 389 -20.79 1.04 -17.37
N GLU A 390 -21.06 2.20 -17.95
CA GLU A 390 -20.03 3.04 -18.58
C GLU A 390 -19.00 3.51 -17.53
N ARG A 391 -19.43 3.91 -16.32
CA ARG A 391 -18.56 4.26 -15.21
C ARG A 391 -17.71 3.07 -14.78
N ALA A 392 -18.31 1.88 -14.62
CA ALA A 392 -17.59 0.66 -14.29
C ALA A 392 -16.51 0.34 -15.35
N ALA A 393 -16.86 0.45 -16.64
CA ALA A 393 -15.92 0.22 -17.74
C ALA A 393 -14.75 1.21 -17.73
N SER A 394 -15.02 2.51 -17.47
CA SER A 394 -13.96 3.54 -17.38
C SER A 394 -12.97 3.30 -16.24
N LEU A 395 -13.38 2.56 -15.20
CA LEU A 395 -12.55 2.19 -14.06
C LEU A 395 -12.05 0.73 -14.11
N GLY A 396 -12.14 0.07 -15.28
CA GLY A 396 -11.58 -1.27 -15.47
C GLY A 396 -12.34 -2.40 -14.76
N LEU A 397 -13.63 -2.20 -14.46
CA LEU A 397 -14.48 -3.18 -13.77
C LEU A 397 -15.37 -3.99 -14.73
N SER A 398 -15.15 -3.90 -16.03
CA SER A 398 -15.92 -4.63 -17.04
C SER A 398 -15.88 -6.14 -16.80
N GLY A 399 -17.04 -6.80 -16.91
CA GLY A 399 -17.14 -8.26 -16.76
C GLY A 399 -17.15 -8.75 -15.31
N LEU A 400 -17.21 -7.84 -14.33
CA LEU A 400 -17.28 -8.18 -12.91
C LEU A 400 -18.70 -8.05 -12.32
N ASP A 401 -19.70 -7.69 -13.13
CA ASP A 401 -21.05 -7.30 -12.73
C ASP A 401 -21.74 -8.29 -11.77
N GLY A 402 -21.57 -9.59 -12.01
CA GLY A 402 -22.17 -10.67 -11.21
C GLY A 402 -21.32 -11.16 -10.04
N ARG A 403 -20.11 -10.62 -9.83
CA ARG A 403 -19.25 -11.04 -8.71
C ARG A 403 -19.68 -10.37 -7.41
N HIS A 404 -19.48 -11.08 -6.30
CA HIS A 404 -19.63 -10.48 -5.00
C HIS A 404 -18.48 -9.48 -4.73
N PRO A 405 -18.74 -8.27 -4.17
CA PRO A 405 -17.71 -7.25 -3.93
C PRO A 405 -16.53 -7.74 -3.08
N TYR A 406 -16.75 -8.67 -2.16
CA TYR A 406 -15.69 -9.24 -1.33
C TYR A 406 -14.81 -10.27 -2.05
N ASP A 407 -15.25 -10.80 -3.20
CA ASP A 407 -14.45 -11.71 -4.03
C ASP A 407 -13.51 -10.94 -4.99
N LEU A 408 -13.63 -9.62 -5.03
CA LEU A 408 -12.76 -8.75 -5.80
C LEU A 408 -11.38 -8.63 -5.13
N SER A 409 -10.34 -8.36 -5.94
CA SER A 409 -9.03 -7.97 -5.40
C SER A 409 -9.13 -6.66 -4.60
N GLY A 410 -8.14 -6.37 -3.75
CA GLY A 410 -8.08 -5.11 -3.00
C GLY A 410 -8.21 -3.88 -3.90
N GLY A 411 -7.48 -3.87 -5.04
CA GLY A 411 -7.53 -2.80 -6.03
C GLY A 411 -8.89 -2.69 -6.71
N GLN A 412 -9.49 -3.79 -7.12
CA GLN A 412 -10.82 -3.79 -7.72
C GLN A 412 -11.89 -3.27 -6.75
N ARG A 413 -11.80 -3.61 -5.46
CA ARG A 413 -12.71 -3.05 -4.43
C ARG A 413 -12.56 -1.55 -4.29
N GLN A 414 -11.32 -1.05 -4.32
CA GLN A 414 -11.04 0.38 -4.26
C GLN A 414 -11.65 1.12 -5.46
N LEU A 415 -11.45 0.57 -6.67
CA LEU A 415 -12.04 1.10 -7.90
C LEU A 415 -13.56 1.05 -7.89
N LEU A 416 -14.17 -0.03 -7.36
CA LEU A 416 -15.62 -0.14 -7.21
C LEU A 416 -16.19 0.92 -6.27
N ALA A 417 -15.58 1.11 -5.10
CA ALA A 417 -15.99 2.14 -4.16
C ALA A 417 -15.86 3.55 -4.76
N LEU A 418 -14.77 3.82 -5.49
CA LEU A 418 -14.60 5.08 -6.20
C LEU A 418 -15.66 5.26 -7.30
N ALA A 419 -15.95 4.21 -8.10
CA ALA A 419 -16.99 4.23 -9.12
C ALA A 419 -18.35 4.65 -8.55
N LYS A 420 -18.72 4.03 -7.44
CA LYS A 420 -19.95 4.29 -6.70
C LYS A 420 -20.06 5.75 -6.26
N LEU A 421 -18.97 6.32 -5.72
CA LEU A 421 -18.95 7.73 -5.32
C LEU A 421 -19.00 8.68 -6.52
N LEU A 422 -18.31 8.36 -7.60
CA LEU A 422 -18.34 9.19 -8.81
C LEU A 422 -19.69 9.19 -9.52
N LEU A 423 -20.51 8.14 -9.35
CA LEU A 423 -21.89 8.09 -9.89
C LEU A 423 -22.82 9.10 -9.19
N ILE A 424 -22.55 9.49 -7.94
CA ILE A 424 -23.30 10.53 -7.24
C ILE A 424 -23.01 11.91 -7.85
N GLY A 425 -21.84 12.10 -8.47
CA GLY A 425 -21.39 13.40 -9.01
C GLY A 425 -21.14 14.44 -7.92
N PRO A 426 -20.35 14.17 -6.85
CA PRO A 426 -20.14 15.11 -5.77
C PRO A 426 -19.35 16.32 -6.25
N GLU A 427 -19.68 17.53 -5.76
CA GLU A 427 -18.85 18.71 -6.00
C GLU A 427 -17.51 18.67 -5.26
N LEU A 428 -17.47 17.99 -4.09
CA LEU A 428 -16.27 17.74 -3.30
C LEU A 428 -16.06 16.24 -3.10
N LEU A 429 -15.00 15.72 -3.68
CA LEU A 429 -14.57 14.34 -3.51
C LEU A 429 -13.42 14.26 -2.50
N LEU A 430 -13.66 13.59 -1.40
CA LEU A 430 -12.69 13.36 -0.31
C LEU A 430 -12.20 11.92 -0.39
N LEU A 431 -10.89 11.71 -0.33
CA LEU A 431 -10.28 10.39 -0.51
C LEU A 431 -9.24 10.15 0.58
N ASP A 432 -9.38 9.04 1.30
CA ASP A 432 -8.42 8.62 2.31
C ASP A 432 -7.61 7.43 1.79
N GLU A 433 -6.32 7.66 1.48
CA GLU A 433 -5.37 6.69 0.92
C GLU A 433 -5.89 5.97 -0.36
N PRO A 434 -6.27 6.71 -1.41
CA PRO A 434 -6.94 6.13 -2.58
C PRO A 434 -6.07 5.16 -3.39
N THR A 435 -4.74 5.23 -3.27
CA THR A 435 -3.78 4.40 -4.04
C THR A 435 -3.20 3.24 -3.24
N LYS A 436 -3.64 3.06 -1.99
CA LYS A 436 -3.10 2.05 -1.09
C LYS A 436 -3.22 0.62 -1.66
N GLY A 437 -2.08 -0.05 -1.82
CA GLY A 437 -2.02 -1.43 -2.32
C GLY A 437 -2.42 -1.60 -3.80
N LEU A 438 -2.36 -0.53 -4.59
CA LEU A 438 -2.69 -0.57 -6.02
C LEU A 438 -1.45 -0.70 -6.89
N ASP A 439 -1.57 -1.49 -7.94
CA ASP A 439 -0.59 -1.54 -9.02
C ASP A 439 -0.64 -0.28 -9.91
N LEU A 440 0.35 -0.12 -10.78
CA LEU A 440 0.48 1.00 -11.68
C LEU A 440 -0.76 1.20 -12.59
N ALA A 441 -1.35 0.11 -13.09
CA ALA A 441 -2.51 0.19 -13.97
C ALA A 441 -3.71 0.79 -13.24
N SER A 442 -4.00 0.31 -12.03
CA SER A 442 -5.06 0.84 -11.17
C SER A 442 -4.79 2.28 -10.73
N ARG A 443 -3.54 2.63 -10.41
CA ARG A 443 -3.13 4.01 -10.08
C ARG A 443 -3.37 4.97 -11.24
N ARG A 444 -3.07 4.57 -12.48
CA ARG A 444 -3.36 5.36 -13.69
C ARG A 444 -4.86 5.60 -13.88
N ILE A 445 -5.67 4.59 -13.64
CA ILE A 445 -7.14 4.72 -13.74
C ILE A 445 -7.65 5.74 -12.73
N ILE A 446 -7.20 5.65 -11.45
CA ILE A 446 -7.58 6.63 -10.42
C ILE A 446 -7.08 8.02 -10.79
N ALA A 447 -5.82 8.18 -11.20
CA ALA A 447 -5.25 9.47 -11.57
C ALA A 447 -6.10 10.19 -12.64
N ARG A 448 -6.50 9.46 -13.69
CA ARG A 448 -7.40 9.99 -14.73
C ARG A 448 -8.75 10.37 -14.16
N ALA A 449 -9.38 9.48 -13.39
CA ALA A 449 -10.71 9.74 -12.82
C ALA A 449 -10.73 11.00 -11.92
N LEU A 450 -9.66 11.23 -11.13
CA LEU A 450 -9.54 12.42 -10.29
C LEU A 450 -9.32 13.69 -11.11
N ARG A 451 -8.52 13.62 -12.16
CA ARG A 451 -8.30 14.75 -13.07
C ARG A 451 -9.56 15.09 -13.87
N ASP A 452 -10.24 14.09 -14.43
CA ASP A 452 -11.51 14.28 -15.15
C ASP A 452 -12.56 14.93 -14.25
N HIS A 453 -12.62 14.52 -12.96
CA HIS A 453 -13.51 15.10 -11.98
C HIS A 453 -13.20 16.60 -11.71
N ALA A 454 -11.91 16.93 -11.53
CA ALA A 454 -11.49 18.32 -11.34
C ALA A 454 -11.73 19.19 -12.58
N GLU A 455 -11.50 18.66 -13.79
CA GLU A 455 -11.77 19.35 -15.06
C GLU A 455 -13.25 19.61 -15.28
N ALA A 456 -14.11 18.71 -14.81
CA ALA A 456 -15.55 18.94 -14.80
C ALA A 456 -16.00 20.02 -13.80
N GLY A 457 -15.09 20.56 -12.98
CA GLY A 457 -15.34 21.61 -12.00
C GLY A 457 -15.48 21.11 -10.55
N GLY A 458 -15.34 19.78 -10.32
CA GLY A 458 -15.32 19.20 -9.00
C GLY A 458 -14.02 19.50 -8.26
N THR A 459 -14.03 19.42 -6.95
CA THR A 459 -12.84 19.57 -6.10
C THR A 459 -12.46 18.24 -5.50
N VAL A 460 -11.18 17.90 -5.52
CA VAL A 460 -10.65 16.69 -4.90
C VAL A 460 -9.72 17.06 -3.75
N ILE A 461 -9.93 16.45 -2.58
CA ILE A 461 -8.98 16.51 -1.47
C ILE A 461 -8.63 15.09 -1.08
N MET A 462 -7.38 14.69 -1.29
CA MET A 462 -6.91 13.34 -0.96
C MET A 462 -5.88 13.37 0.15
N ALA A 463 -6.05 12.54 1.16
CA ALA A 463 -5.02 12.22 2.13
C ALA A 463 -4.20 11.04 1.59
N THR A 464 -2.89 11.18 1.52
CA THR A 464 -2.03 10.10 1.01
C THR A 464 -0.60 10.18 1.56
N HIS A 465 0.08 9.05 1.62
CA HIS A 465 1.52 8.95 1.82
C HIS A 465 2.28 8.66 0.50
N ASP A 466 1.54 8.42 -0.60
CA ASP A 466 2.09 8.17 -1.93
C ASP A 466 2.52 9.50 -2.59
N LEU A 467 3.76 9.88 -2.34
CA LEU A 467 4.33 11.14 -2.82
C LEU A 467 4.47 11.18 -4.35
N ASP A 468 4.83 10.06 -4.96
CA ASP A 468 4.95 9.95 -6.42
C ASP A 468 3.59 10.16 -7.10
N PHE A 469 2.51 9.66 -6.51
CA PHE A 469 1.16 9.89 -6.99
C PHE A 469 0.74 11.35 -6.77
N ALA A 470 0.97 11.89 -5.57
CA ALA A 470 0.64 13.26 -5.24
C ALA A 470 1.34 14.26 -6.18
N GLU A 471 2.63 14.09 -6.46
CA GLU A 471 3.38 14.95 -7.37
C GLU A 471 2.82 14.99 -8.78
N GLN A 472 2.35 13.84 -9.31
CA GLN A 472 1.85 13.76 -10.67
C GLN A 472 0.38 14.18 -10.82
N VAL A 473 -0.41 14.07 -9.75
CA VAL A 473 -1.87 14.24 -9.81
C VAL A 473 -2.35 15.53 -9.14
N ALA A 474 -1.70 16.02 -8.09
CA ALA A 474 -2.15 17.19 -7.34
C ALA A 474 -1.79 18.52 -8.01
N ASP A 475 -2.64 19.54 -7.82
CA ASP A 475 -2.34 20.93 -8.13
C ASP A 475 -1.57 21.61 -6.98
N ASP A 476 -1.89 21.22 -5.72
CA ASP A 476 -1.21 21.65 -4.50
C ASP A 476 -1.00 20.47 -3.55
N ILE A 477 0.11 20.51 -2.82
CA ILE A 477 0.45 19.55 -1.76
C ILE A 477 0.49 20.28 -0.43
N ALA A 478 -0.34 19.85 0.52
CA ALA A 478 -0.35 20.32 1.88
C ALA A 478 0.37 19.33 2.81
N MET A 479 1.35 19.78 3.57
CA MET A 479 2.02 18.96 4.58
C MET A 479 1.33 19.12 5.92
N MET A 480 0.78 18.03 6.45
CA MET A 480 0.15 17.99 7.76
C MET A 480 1.09 17.40 8.80
N PHE A 481 1.28 18.14 9.89
CA PHE A 481 2.11 17.75 11.03
C PHE A 481 1.44 18.13 12.35
N ASP A 482 1.40 17.23 13.31
CA ASP A 482 0.86 17.42 14.67
C ASP A 482 -0.53 18.09 14.74
N GLY A 483 -1.39 17.79 13.77
CA GLY A 483 -2.76 18.32 13.72
C GLY A 483 -2.91 19.67 13.04
N GLU A 484 -1.86 20.20 12.42
CA GLU A 484 -1.83 21.48 11.70
C GLU A 484 -1.32 21.30 10.26
N ILE A 485 -1.63 22.24 9.36
CA ILE A 485 -1.00 22.31 8.03
C ILE A 485 0.26 23.19 8.16
N ALA A 486 1.42 22.57 7.93
CA ALA A 486 2.72 23.25 8.01
C ALA A 486 3.02 24.09 6.77
N CYS A 487 2.68 23.59 5.59
CA CYS A 487 2.80 24.30 4.31
C CYS A 487 1.77 23.77 3.31
N MET A 488 1.46 24.57 2.28
CA MET A 488 0.62 24.18 1.15
C MET A 488 1.18 24.85 -0.10
N GLU A 489 1.71 24.07 -1.01
CA GLU A 489 2.53 24.54 -2.13
C GLU A 489 2.27 23.72 -3.40
N PRO A 490 2.50 24.27 -4.59
CA PRO A 490 2.54 23.46 -5.82
C PRO A 490 3.58 22.34 -5.73
N PRO A 491 3.36 21.18 -6.37
CA PRO A 491 4.27 20.03 -6.26
C PRO A 491 5.74 20.38 -6.54
N ALA A 492 6.02 21.19 -7.56
CA ALA A 492 7.40 21.57 -7.91
C ALA A 492 8.13 22.32 -6.80
N ASP A 493 7.42 23.24 -6.11
CA ASP A 493 7.98 24.02 -5.01
C ASP A 493 8.10 23.14 -3.76
N PHE A 494 7.07 22.34 -3.47
CA PHE A 494 7.06 21.39 -2.33
C PHE A 494 8.25 20.44 -2.34
N PHE A 495 8.57 19.82 -3.48
CA PHE A 495 9.68 18.87 -3.58
C PHE A 495 11.06 19.55 -3.71
N ALA A 496 11.13 20.81 -4.17
CA ALA A 496 12.37 21.57 -4.22
C ALA A 496 12.87 21.95 -2.82
N ASP A 497 11.95 22.37 -1.95
CA ASP A 497 12.29 22.89 -0.61
C ASP A 497 12.30 21.80 0.48
N ASN A 498 11.77 20.60 0.20
CA ASN A 498 11.67 19.54 1.17
C ASN A 498 12.84 18.54 1.09
N VAL A 499 13.62 18.42 2.18
CA VAL A 499 14.79 17.52 2.23
C VAL A 499 14.38 16.07 2.49
N PHE A 500 13.28 15.85 3.24
CA PHE A 500 12.86 14.52 3.70
C PHE A 500 11.78 13.88 2.82
N TYR A 501 10.99 14.69 2.13
CA TYR A 501 9.94 14.29 1.20
C TYR A 501 10.41 14.52 -0.24
N ARG A 502 11.49 13.84 -0.64
CA ARG A 502 11.92 13.81 -2.05
C ARG A 502 11.33 12.56 -2.70
N ALA A 503 10.67 12.76 -3.84
CA ALA A 503 10.15 11.68 -4.68
C ALA A 503 11.28 10.92 -5.39
#